data_94528a5d0a6186ba9f7d035fff0906c3
#
_entry.id   94528a5d0a6186ba9f7d035fff0906c3
#
_cell.length_a   1.000
_cell.length_b   1.000
_cell.length_c   1.000
_cell.angle_alpha   90.00
_cell.angle_beta   90.00
_cell.angle_gamma   90.00
#
_symmetry.space_group_name_H-M   'P 1'
#
loop_
_entity.id
_entity.type
_entity.pdbx_description
1 polymer ?
#
loop_
_entity_poly.entity_id
_entity_poly.type
_entity_poly.pdbx_seq_one_letter_code
_entity_poly.pdbx_strand_id
1 'polypeptide(L)'
;MCLDGDRPVGYARVVRFGNIEELTELMVDPEHQGRGVGRALLGRVWPGDPSPDLGRVVVATGAPADLSLYTNFGVMPAAGHWHLRQRTDDYLERRSKEIDAAEPAVHVLEADRAVAEWQRLEPEALGHERPAVHEFFGRERTCLACMDESTGRAAGLCWVSTDGEIGPAVGQEPKDVVPVVLAALDRVAMTQEPPQLGVFASTIAWWLLRRLRGLGFRVHWPGWVMSSEPIPGLDRYLPTRPPNLL
;
A
#
# COMPACT_ATOMS: atom_id res chain seq x y z
N MET A 1 -13.21 -3.23 21.02
CA MET A 1 -12.34 -3.86 22.01
C MET A 1 -13.12 -4.97 22.70
N CYS A 2 -12.47 -6.10 22.98
CA CYS A 2 -13.00 -7.24 23.73
C CYS A 2 -12.22 -7.37 25.03
N LEU A 3 -12.93 -7.61 26.14
CA LEU A 3 -12.35 -7.75 27.48
C LEU A 3 -12.66 -9.15 28.04
N ASP A 4 -11.72 -9.69 28.82
CA ASP A 4 -11.91 -10.82 29.73
C ASP A 4 -11.73 -10.26 31.16
N GLY A 5 -12.87 -10.07 31.88
CA GLY A 5 -12.90 -9.18 33.03
C GLY A 5 -12.48 -7.76 32.66
N ASP A 6 -11.40 -7.25 33.30
CA ASP A 6 -10.83 -5.93 33.02
C ASP A 6 -9.63 -5.98 32.05
N ARG A 7 -9.22 -7.17 31.59
CA ARG A 7 -8.06 -7.35 30.71
C ARG A 7 -8.49 -7.24 29.22
N PRO A 8 -7.89 -6.34 28.42
CA PRO A 8 -8.10 -6.34 26.98
C PRO A 8 -7.51 -7.61 26.33
N VAL A 9 -8.35 -8.37 25.61
CA VAL A 9 -7.95 -9.61 24.92
C VAL A 9 -8.08 -9.52 23.41
N GLY A 10 -8.56 -8.39 22.89
CA GLY A 10 -8.58 -8.14 21.46
C GLY A 10 -9.23 -6.81 21.09
N TYR A 11 -8.88 -6.31 19.91
CA TYR A 11 -9.52 -5.13 19.33
C TYR A 11 -9.55 -5.18 17.81
N ALA A 12 -10.45 -4.42 17.22
CA ALA A 12 -10.49 -4.13 15.80
C ALA A 12 -10.58 -2.63 15.58
N ARG A 13 -9.90 -2.14 14.52
CA ARG A 13 -9.98 -0.76 14.08
C ARG A 13 -10.33 -0.72 12.60
N VAL A 14 -11.37 0.05 12.28
CA VAL A 14 -11.81 0.34 10.93
C VAL A 14 -11.69 1.85 10.71
N VAL A 15 -11.20 2.22 9.54
CA VAL A 15 -11.18 3.60 9.05
C VAL A 15 -12.08 3.67 7.83
N ARG A 16 -12.82 4.78 7.69
CA ARG A 16 -13.72 4.98 6.58
C ARG A 16 -13.29 6.18 5.74
N PHE A 17 -13.22 5.96 4.42
CA PHE A 17 -13.03 6.99 3.42
C PHE A 17 -14.16 6.90 2.38
N GLY A 18 -14.99 7.93 2.32
CA GLY A 18 -16.12 7.91 1.39
C GLY A 18 -17.00 6.68 1.58
N ASN A 19 -17.02 5.84 0.57
CA ASN A 19 -17.81 4.59 0.49
C ASN A 19 -16.97 3.32 0.76
N ILE A 20 -15.78 3.43 1.32
CA ILE A 20 -14.93 2.28 1.66
C ILE A 20 -14.63 2.28 3.17
N GLU A 21 -14.69 1.12 3.77
CA GLU A 21 -14.19 0.83 5.12
C GLU A 21 -13.00 -0.11 5.04
N GLU A 22 -11.86 0.34 5.55
CA GLU A 22 -10.69 -0.50 5.70
C GLU A 22 -10.55 -1.00 7.13
N LEU A 23 -10.41 -2.32 7.27
CA LEU A 23 -9.95 -2.92 8.52
C LEU A 23 -8.44 -2.75 8.62
N THR A 24 -7.99 -1.75 9.37
CA THR A 24 -6.56 -1.45 9.54
C THR A 24 -5.89 -2.33 10.59
N GLU A 25 -6.65 -2.80 11.56
CA GLU A 25 -6.12 -3.66 12.63
C GLU A 25 -7.19 -4.63 13.14
N LEU A 26 -6.77 -5.88 13.32
CA LEU A 26 -7.50 -6.89 14.06
C LEU A 26 -6.49 -7.69 14.89
N MET A 27 -6.51 -7.48 16.18
CA MET A 27 -5.60 -8.15 17.11
C MET A 27 -6.38 -8.94 18.13
N VAL A 28 -5.95 -10.18 18.36
CA VAL A 28 -6.48 -11.07 19.39
C VAL A 28 -5.32 -11.68 20.14
N ASP A 29 -5.35 -11.58 21.47
CA ASP A 29 -4.37 -12.21 22.37
C ASP A 29 -4.20 -13.69 21.99
N PRO A 30 -2.96 -14.20 21.82
CA PRO A 30 -2.70 -15.59 21.41
C PRO A 30 -3.44 -16.63 22.26
N GLU A 31 -3.56 -16.42 23.57
CA GLU A 31 -4.28 -17.31 24.47
C GLU A 31 -5.80 -17.34 24.25
N HIS A 32 -6.34 -16.34 23.53
CA HIS A 32 -7.75 -16.18 23.23
C HIS A 32 -8.10 -16.43 21.75
N GLN A 33 -7.11 -16.76 20.93
CA GLN A 33 -7.33 -17.13 19.53
C GLN A 33 -8.09 -18.48 19.43
N GLY A 34 -8.78 -18.69 18.32
CA GLY A 34 -9.59 -19.90 18.08
C GLY A 34 -10.90 -19.98 18.89
N ARG A 35 -11.19 -18.98 19.75
CA ARG A 35 -12.39 -18.94 20.60
C ARG A 35 -13.50 -18.01 20.07
N GLY A 36 -13.39 -17.55 18.83
CA GLY A 36 -14.39 -16.70 18.18
C GLY A 36 -14.26 -15.20 18.46
N VAL A 37 -13.25 -14.75 19.23
CA VAL A 37 -13.03 -13.32 19.55
C VAL A 37 -12.88 -12.47 18.30
N GLY A 38 -12.04 -12.88 17.34
CA GLY A 38 -11.89 -12.14 16.07
C GLY A 38 -13.19 -12.01 15.28
N ARG A 39 -13.98 -13.10 15.20
CA ARG A 39 -15.31 -13.06 14.56
C ARG A 39 -16.27 -12.12 15.27
N ALA A 40 -16.28 -12.12 16.60
CA ALA A 40 -17.14 -11.23 17.40
C ALA A 40 -16.75 -9.76 17.22
N LEU A 41 -15.43 -9.47 17.14
CA LEU A 41 -14.93 -8.12 16.87
C LEU A 41 -15.33 -7.65 15.47
N LEU A 42 -15.11 -8.48 14.45
CA LEU A 42 -15.50 -8.15 13.07
C LEU A 42 -17.00 -7.95 12.93
N GLY A 43 -17.83 -8.79 13.55
CA GLY A 43 -19.28 -8.62 13.51
C GLY A 43 -19.78 -7.32 14.14
N ARG A 44 -18.95 -6.66 14.96
CA ARG A 44 -19.26 -5.33 15.52
C ARG A 44 -18.81 -4.17 14.64
N VAL A 45 -17.66 -4.29 13.96
CA VAL A 45 -17.12 -3.22 13.10
C VAL A 45 -17.63 -3.34 11.67
N TRP A 46 -17.97 -4.54 11.22
CA TRP A 46 -18.56 -4.85 9.92
C TRP A 46 -19.88 -5.61 10.10
N PRO A 47 -20.93 -4.96 10.58
CA PRO A 47 -22.24 -5.61 10.77
C PRO A 47 -22.88 -5.93 9.40
N GLY A 48 -23.51 -7.12 9.32
CA GLY A 48 -24.21 -7.57 8.12
C GLY A 48 -23.26 -7.84 6.93
N ASP A 49 -23.87 -7.99 5.76
CA ASP A 49 -23.14 -8.16 4.49
C ASP A 49 -22.65 -6.82 3.96
N PRO A 50 -21.58 -6.79 3.11
CA PRO A 50 -21.19 -5.59 2.38
C PRO A 50 -22.35 -5.08 1.53
N SER A 51 -22.44 -3.77 1.37
CA SER A 51 -23.41 -3.16 0.46
C SER A 51 -22.71 -2.52 -0.71
N PRO A 52 -23.37 -2.32 -1.86
CA PRO A 52 -22.82 -1.59 -2.99
C PRO A 52 -22.40 -0.14 -2.63
N ASP A 53 -23.03 0.43 -1.60
CA ASP A 53 -22.76 1.81 -1.16
C ASP A 53 -21.66 1.89 -0.11
N LEU A 54 -21.18 0.74 0.41
CA LEU A 54 -20.14 0.69 1.44
C LEU A 54 -19.29 -0.57 1.27
N GLY A 55 -18.20 -0.43 0.54
CA GLY A 55 -17.23 -1.49 0.32
C GLY A 55 -16.36 -1.74 1.56
N ARG A 56 -15.77 -2.93 1.61
CA ARG A 56 -14.85 -3.36 2.67
C ARG A 56 -13.52 -3.77 2.08
N VAL A 57 -12.43 -3.36 2.74
CA VAL A 57 -11.07 -3.71 2.34
C VAL A 57 -10.26 -4.12 3.57
N VAL A 58 -9.36 -5.08 3.38
CA VAL A 58 -8.35 -5.46 4.38
C VAL A 58 -7.08 -5.95 3.67
N VAL A 59 -5.92 -5.54 4.19
CA VAL A 59 -4.65 -6.17 3.83
C VAL A 59 -4.36 -7.26 4.86
N ALA A 60 -4.57 -8.50 4.44
CA ALA A 60 -4.48 -9.67 5.29
C ALA A 60 -3.09 -10.31 5.26
N THR A 61 -2.71 -10.97 6.35
CA THR A 61 -1.57 -11.88 6.35
C THR A 61 -1.85 -13.10 5.47
N GLY A 62 -0.81 -13.91 5.17
CA GLY A 62 -0.98 -15.15 4.40
C GLY A 62 -1.58 -16.32 5.20
N ALA A 63 -1.99 -16.11 6.45
CA ALA A 63 -2.49 -17.18 7.31
C ALA A 63 -3.89 -17.68 6.86
N PRO A 64 -4.10 -19.00 6.67
CA PRO A 64 -5.39 -19.54 6.25
C PRO A 64 -6.55 -19.17 7.18
N ALA A 65 -6.27 -19.01 8.48
CA ALA A 65 -7.27 -18.62 9.46
C ALA A 65 -7.81 -17.19 9.20
N ASP A 66 -6.91 -16.25 8.86
CA ASP A 66 -7.29 -14.87 8.55
C ASP A 66 -8.12 -14.81 7.26
N LEU A 67 -7.66 -15.51 6.20
CA LEU A 67 -8.38 -15.57 4.93
C LEU A 67 -9.79 -16.16 5.14
N SER A 68 -9.89 -17.28 5.89
CA SER A 68 -11.17 -17.90 6.20
C SER A 68 -12.07 -17.00 7.06
N LEU A 69 -11.50 -16.22 7.96
CA LEU A 69 -12.25 -15.28 8.78
C LEU A 69 -12.84 -14.18 7.91
N TYR A 70 -12.01 -13.49 7.10
CA TYR A 70 -12.43 -12.33 6.32
C TYR A 70 -13.44 -12.69 5.22
N THR A 71 -13.31 -13.85 4.58
CA THR A 71 -14.30 -14.30 3.57
C THR A 71 -15.71 -14.47 4.15
N ASN A 72 -15.85 -14.78 5.45
CA ASN A 72 -17.16 -14.82 6.11
C ASN A 72 -17.80 -13.41 6.31
N PHE A 73 -17.05 -12.35 6.05
CA PHE A 73 -17.53 -10.96 6.11
C PHE A 73 -17.60 -10.31 4.73
N GLY A 74 -17.66 -11.14 3.68
CA GLY A 74 -17.94 -10.71 2.30
C GLY A 74 -16.74 -10.10 1.57
N VAL A 75 -15.52 -10.18 2.11
CA VAL A 75 -14.33 -9.75 1.38
C VAL A 75 -13.61 -10.95 0.77
N MET A 76 -13.21 -10.84 -0.49
CA MET A 76 -12.54 -11.89 -1.25
C MET A 76 -11.14 -11.46 -1.65
N PRO A 77 -10.19 -12.40 -1.86
CA PRO A 77 -8.85 -12.05 -2.35
C PRO A 77 -8.93 -11.34 -3.71
N ALA A 78 -8.51 -10.08 -3.75
CA ALA A 78 -8.40 -9.29 -4.98
C ALA A 78 -7.04 -9.50 -5.65
N ALA A 79 -5.95 -9.53 -4.85
CA ALA A 79 -4.60 -9.82 -5.31
C ALA A 79 -3.73 -10.31 -4.15
N GLY A 80 -2.66 -11.05 -4.46
CA GLY A 80 -1.58 -11.23 -3.50
C GLY A 80 -0.89 -9.89 -3.23
N HIS A 81 -0.30 -9.76 -2.05
CA HIS A 81 0.38 -8.55 -1.61
C HIS A 81 1.70 -8.95 -0.95
N TRP A 82 2.82 -8.55 -1.56
CA TRP A 82 4.13 -8.97 -1.11
C TRP A 82 4.92 -7.82 -0.50
N HIS A 83 5.48 -8.07 0.68
CA HIS A 83 6.60 -7.28 1.18
C HIS A 83 7.88 -7.80 0.55
N LEU A 84 8.53 -6.95 -0.25
CA LEU A 84 9.80 -7.24 -0.90
C LEU A 84 10.92 -6.49 -0.19
N ARG A 85 12.07 -7.14 -0.01
CA ARG A 85 13.25 -6.55 0.62
C ARG A 85 14.52 -6.84 -0.16
N GLN A 86 15.47 -5.90 -0.04
CA GLN A 86 16.84 -6.03 -0.53
C GLN A 86 17.79 -5.31 0.42
N ARG A 87 19.03 -5.79 0.58
CA ARG A 87 20.09 -5.05 1.27
C ARG A 87 20.38 -3.77 0.51
N THR A 88 20.60 -2.68 1.22
CA THR A 88 20.84 -1.38 0.59
C THR A 88 22.10 -1.39 -0.29
N ASP A 89 23.22 -1.96 0.21
CA ASP A 89 24.46 -2.07 -0.56
C ASP A 89 24.29 -2.85 -1.87
N ASP A 90 23.61 -4.02 -1.79
CA ASP A 90 23.36 -4.87 -2.97
C ASP A 90 22.43 -4.17 -3.98
N TYR A 91 21.48 -3.38 -3.50
CA TYR A 91 20.61 -2.56 -4.34
C TYR A 91 21.42 -1.50 -5.09
N LEU A 92 22.23 -0.70 -4.37
CA LEU A 92 23.04 0.36 -4.95
C LEU A 92 24.06 -0.19 -5.96
N GLU A 93 24.70 -1.32 -5.66
CA GLU A 93 25.61 -1.99 -6.60
C GLU A 93 24.90 -2.40 -7.90
N ARG A 94 23.70 -2.97 -7.81
CA ARG A 94 22.93 -3.37 -9.00
C ARG A 94 22.41 -2.16 -9.76
N ARG A 95 21.93 -1.16 -9.03
CA ARG A 95 21.38 0.08 -9.59
C ARG A 95 22.44 0.87 -10.38
N SER A 96 23.67 0.92 -9.88
CA SER A 96 24.78 1.60 -10.56
C SER A 96 25.21 0.94 -11.88
N LYS A 97 24.89 -0.33 -12.08
CA LYS A 97 25.18 -1.08 -13.32
C LYS A 97 24.13 -0.86 -14.43
N GLU A 98 23.01 -0.20 -14.13
CA GLU A 98 21.90 0.04 -15.06
C GLU A 98 22.02 1.39 -15.80
N ILE A 99 23.24 1.80 -16.14
CA ILE A 99 23.61 3.14 -16.62
C ILE A 99 22.90 3.56 -17.93
N ASP A 100 22.28 2.63 -18.67
CA ASP A 100 21.77 2.89 -20.03
C ASP A 100 20.22 2.80 -20.19
N ALA A 101 19.48 2.55 -19.14
CA ALA A 101 18.02 2.60 -19.24
C ALA A 101 17.58 4.07 -19.17
N ALA A 102 17.10 4.62 -20.28
CA ALA A 102 16.48 5.94 -20.31
C ALA A 102 15.20 5.93 -19.44
N GLU A 103 15.39 6.10 -18.14
CA GLU A 103 14.27 6.25 -17.20
C GLU A 103 13.72 7.69 -17.31
N PRO A 104 12.40 7.86 -17.23
CA PRO A 104 11.80 9.18 -17.17
C PRO A 104 12.35 9.98 -15.99
N ALA A 105 12.55 11.28 -16.19
CA ALA A 105 12.98 12.17 -15.11
C ALA A 105 11.94 12.22 -13.99
N VAL A 106 12.41 12.12 -12.75
CA VAL A 106 11.56 12.23 -11.56
C VAL A 106 11.92 13.50 -10.80
N HIS A 107 10.89 14.28 -10.45
CA HIS A 107 11.01 15.56 -9.79
C HIS A 107 10.29 15.55 -8.44
N VAL A 108 10.71 16.41 -7.54
CA VAL A 108 9.97 16.72 -6.31
C VAL A 108 8.85 17.70 -6.67
N LEU A 109 7.62 17.39 -6.27
CA LEU A 109 6.50 18.32 -6.40
C LEU A 109 6.28 19.10 -5.11
N GLU A 110 5.89 20.36 -5.25
CA GLU A 110 5.35 21.17 -4.17
C GLU A 110 4.05 20.56 -3.63
N ALA A 111 3.82 20.70 -2.32
CA ALA A 111 2.77 19.99 -1.60
C ALA A 111 1.36 20.18 -2.22
N ASP A 112 0.96 21.40 -2.53
CA ASP A 112 -0.37 21.69 -3.09
C ASP A 112 -0.56 21.05 -4.47
N ARG A 113 0.48 21.11 -5.29
CA ARG A 113 0.47 20.44 -6.61
C ARG A 113 0.43 18.93 -6.46
N ALA A 114 1.21 18.38 -5.54
CA ALA A 114 1.22 16.96 -5.26
C ALA A 114 -0.16 16.45 -4.83
N VAL A 115 -0.81 17.14 -3.89
CA VAL A 115 -2.18 16.80 -3.43
C VAL A 115 -3.16 16.80 -4.59
N ALA A 116 -3.14 17.83 -5.45
CA ALA A 116 -4.02 17.92 -6.61
C ALA A 116 -3.81 16.78 -7.63
N GLU A 117 -2.56 16.38 -7.89
CA GLU A 117 -2.27 15.26 -8.79
C GLU A 117 -2.65 13.90 -8.16
N TRP A 118 -2.50 13.73 -6.85
CA TRP A 118 -2.97 12.56 -6.14
C TRP A 118 -4.49 12.40 -6.17
N GLN A 119 -5.23 13.48 -5.94
CA GLN A 119 -6.70 13.50 -6.04
C GLN A 119 -7.21 13.16 -7.44
N ARG A 120 -6.40 13.32 -8.46
CA ARG A 120 -6.72 12.91 -9.83
C ARG A 120 -6.42 11.44 -10.11
N LEU A 121 -5.23 10.96 -9.74
CA LEU A 121 -4.76 9.60 -10.13
C LEU A 121 -5.27 8.49 -9.22
N GLU A 122 -5.32 8.73 -7.92
CA GLU A 122 -5.62 7.67 -6.97
C GLU A 122 -7.05 7.11 -7.09
N PRO A 123 -8.11 7.93 -7.30
CA PRO A 123 -9.46 7.40 -7.48
C PRO A 123 -9.61 6.45 -8.66
N GLU A 124 -8.82 6.66 -9.73
CA GLU A 124 -8.80 5.76 -10.88
C GLU A 124 -8.18 4.40 -10.55
N ALA A 125 -7.24 4.36 -9.59
CA ALA A 125 -6.57 3.14 -9.16
C ALA A 125 -7.33 2.40 -8.05
N LEU A 126 -7.88 3.12 -7.08
CA LEU A 126 -8.54 2.52 -5.91
C LEU A 126 -10.06 2.45 -6.01
N GLY A 127 -10.69 3.26 -6.89
CA GLY A 127 -12.14 3.36 -7.00
C GLY A 127 -12.79 4.27 -5.96
N HIS A 128 -12.01 5.00 -5.15
CA HIS A 128 -12.50 5.93 -4.14
C HIS A 128 -11.48 7.04 -3.85
N GLU A 129 -11.93 8.10 -3.20
CA GLU A 129 -11.16 9.29 -2.88
C GLU A 129 -10.81 9.35 -1.39
N ARG A 130 -9.61 9.87 -1.07
CA ARG A 130 -9.16 10.13 0.29
C ARG A 130 -8.33 11.42 0.41
N PRO A 131 -8.91 12.56 0.09
CA PRO A 131 -8.20 13.83 0.02
C PRO A 131 -7.48 14.18 1.33
N ALA A 132 -8.10 13.95 2.48
CA ALA A 132 -7.50 14.24 3.78
C ALA A 132 -6.18 13.48 4.05
N VAL A 133 -6.02 12.27 3.47
CA VAL A 133 -4.76 11.52 3.57
C VAL A 133 -3.64 12.22 2.83
N HIS A 134 -3.92 12.70 1.60
CA HIS A 134 -2.91 13.39 0.80
C HIS A 134 -2.61 14.80 1.30
N GLU A 135 -3.58 15.49 1.89
CA GLU A 135 -3.36 16.75 2.60
C GLU A 135 -2.44 16.55 3.81
N PHE A 136 -2.62 15.44 4.56
CA PHE A 136 -1.72 15.07 5.64
C PHE A 136 -0.32 14.75 5.12
N PHE A 137 -0.20 13.90 4.09
CA PHE A 137 1.09 13.55 3.50
C PHE A 137 1.81 14.74 2.87
N GLY A 138 1.08 15.72 2.31
CA GLY A 138 1.66 16.94 1.78
C GLY A 138 2.42 17.76 2.82
N ARG A 139 2.08 17.63 4.10
CA ARG A 139 2.79 18.27 5.22
C ARG A 139 3.95 17.44 5.77
N GLU A 140 3.87 16.12 5.67
CA GLU A 140 4.76 15.18 6.38
C GLU A 140 5.74 14.45 5.46
N ARG A 141 5.46 14.41 4.14
CA ARG A 141 6.20 13.59 3.18
C ARG A 141 6.66 14.40 1.96
N THR A 142 7.70 13.91 1.28
CA THR A 142 8.12 14.42 -0.02
C THR A 142 7.37 13.66 -1.11
N CYS A 143 6.79 14.37 -2.08
CA CYS A 143 6.19 13.77 -3.27
C CYS A 143 7.19 13.73 -4.42
N LEU A 144 7.45 12.55 -4.94
CA LEU A 144 8.20 12.31 -6.17
C LEU A 144 7.22 12.10 -7.32
N ALA A 145 7.47 12.72 -8.46
CA ALA A 145 6.61 12.65 -9.63
C ALA A 145 7.39 12.42 -10.92
N CYS A 146 6.88 11.53 -11.75
CA CYS A 146 7.21 11.41 -13.16
C CYS A 146 6.14 12.15 -13.97
N MET A 147 6.57 13.06 -14.86
CA MET A 147 5.64 13.91 -15.62
C MET A 147 5.44 13.38 -17.03
N ASP A 148 4.20 13.45 -17.52
CA ASP A 148 3.90 13.32 -18.93
C ASP A 148 4.22 14.65 -19.62
N GLU A 149 5.23 14.66 -20.48
CA GLU A 149 5.70 15.86 -21.18
C GLU A 149 4.63 16.47 -22.12
N SER A 150 3.72 15.66 -22.61
CA SER A 150 2.68 16.12 -23.55
C SER A 150 1.55 16.91 -22.85
N THR A 151 1.25 16.55 -21.60
CA THR A 151 0.15 17.13 -20.84
C THR A 151 0.63 18.07 -19.70
N GLY A 152 1.89 17.93 -19.29
CA GLY A 152 2.44 18.60 -18.12
C GLY A 152 1.85 18.12 -16.79
N ARG A 153 1.10 16.97 -16.80
CA ARG A 153 0.50 16.34 -15.63
C ARG A 153 1.38 15.20 -15.12
N ALA A 154 1.16 14.78 -13.87
CA ALA A 154 1.86 13.62 -13.35
C ALA A 154 1.35 12.32 -13.99
N ALA A 155 2.27 11.52 -14.54
CA ALA A 155 2.03 10.15 -14.98
C ALA A 155 2.23 9.15 -13.84
N GLY A 156 3.13 9.46 -12.89
CA GLY A 156 3.37 8.64 -11.70
C GLY A 156 3.71 9.50 -10.48
N LEU A 157 3.30 9.06 -9.31
CA LEU A 157 3.51 9.74 -8.02
C LEU A 157 3.95 8.74 -6.95
N CYS A 158 4.79 9.19 -6.04
CA CYS A 158 5.18 8.42 -4.85
C CYS A 158 5.45 9.37 -3.67
N TRP A 159 4.81 9.10 -2.53
CA TRP A 159 5.17 9.73 -1.28
C TRP A 159 6.34 9.02 -0.60
N VAL A 160 7.25 9.79 -0.02
CA VAL A 160 8.38 9.28 0.77
C VAL A 160 8.43 10.07 2.08
N SER A 161 8.40 9.36 3.21
CA SER A 161 8.51 9.99 4.53
C SER A 161 9.95 10.32 4.90
N THR A 162 10.12 11.13 5.92
CA THR A 162 11.45 11.52 6.44
C THR A 162 12.19 10.36 7.09
N ASP A 163 11.49 9.32 7.54
CA ASP A 163 12.04 8.09 8.15
C ASP A 163 12.19 6.93 7.16
N GLY A 164 11.98 7.18 5.85
CA GLY A 164 12.25 6.23 4.77
C GLY A 164 11.12 5.30 4.41
N GLU A 165 9.91 5.59 4.85
CA GLU A 165 8.75 4.88 4.33
C GLU A 165 8.46 5.29 2.89
N ILE A 166 8.34 4.30 2.01
CA ILE A 166 8.03 4.47 0.59
C ILE A 166 6.57 4.11 0.37
N GLY A 167 5.83 5.04 -0.19
CA GLY A 167 4.41 4.87 -0.51
C GLY A 167 3.49 5.85 0.24
N PRO A 168 2.22 5.91 -0.21
CA PRO A 168 1.72 5.22 -1.39
C PRO A 168 2.39 5.68 -2.67
N ALA A 169 2.31 4.85 -3.73
CA ALA A 169 2.67 5.25 -5.09
C ALA A 169 1.56 4.86 -6.07
N VAL A 170 1.37 5.66 -7.10
CA VAL A 170 0.35 5.44 -8.14
C VAL A 170 0.91 5.83 -9.50
N GLY A 171 0.53 5.07 -10.54
CA GLY A 171 0.79 5.41 -11.94
C GLY A 171 -0.50 5.60 -12.72
N GLN A 172 -0.47 6.39 -13.77
CA GLN A 172 -1.54 6.47 -14.75
C GLN A 172 -1.67 5.13 -15.48
N GLU A 173 -0.52 4.56 -15.84
CA GLU A 173 -0.38 3.21 -16.38
C GLU A 173 0.51 2.36 -15.46
N PRO A 174 0.45 1.01 -15.54
CA PRO A 174 1.28 0.13 -14.70
C PRO A 174 2.80 0.36 -14.81
N LYS A 175 3.28 0.87 -15.95
CA LYS A 175 4.70 1.21 -16.14
C LYS A 175 5.12 2.48 -15.40
N ASP A 176 4.19 3.43 -15.18
CA ASP A 176 4.48 4.77 -14.69
C ASP A 176 4.74 4.81 -13.17
N VAL A 177 4.32 3.77 -12.43
CA VAL A 177 4.66 3.62 -11.02
C VAL A 177 6.14 3.25 -10.81
N VAL A 178 6.78 2.65 -11.82
CA VAL A 178 8.16 2.14 -11.70
C VAL A 178 9.18 3.24 -11.44
N PRO A 179 9.29 4.30 -12.27
CA PRO A 179 10.31 5.34 -12.08
C PRO A 179 10.19 6.05 -10.74
N VAL A 180 8.97 6.33 -10.27
CA VAL A 180 8.77 7.03 -8.99
C VAL A 180 9.10 6.16 -7.78
N VAL A 181 8.85 4.85 -7.84
CA VAL A 181 9.25 3.90 -6.78
C VAL A 181 10.76 3.71 -6.77
N LEU A 182 11.42 3.63 -7.94
CA LEU A 182 12.88 3.55 -8.01
C LEU A 182 13.54 4.81 -7.48
N ALA A 183 13.06 5.99 -7.86
CA ALA A 183 13.57 7.26 -7.34
C ALA A 183 13.37 7.37 -5.81
N ALA A 184 12.27 6.83 -5.28
CA ALA A 184 12.03 6.75 -3.85
C ALA A 184 13.05 5.83 -3.15
N LEU A 185 13.31 4.66 -3.72
CA LEU A 185 14.34 3.72 -3.23
C LEU A 185 15.74 4.33 -3.28
N ASP A 186 16.11 4.97 -4.40
CA ASP A 186 17.37 5.67 -4.56
C ASP A 186 17.54 6.77 -3.49
N ARG A 187 16.49 7.59 -3.30
CA ARG A 187 16.47 8.64 -2.28
C ARG A 187 16.68 8.07 -0.88
N VAL A 188 15.91 7.07 -0.48
CA VAL A 188 16.02 6.45 0.85
C VAL A 188 17.38 5.79 1.05
N ALA A 189 17.89 5.08 0.03
CA ALA A 189 19.20 4.46 0.09
C ALA A 189 20.34 5.47 0.30
N MET A 190 20.24 6.64 -0.34
CA MET A 190 21.31 7.67 -0.33
C MET A 190 21.21 8.65 0.84
N THR A 191 20.00 8.87 1.41
CA THR A 191 19.82 9.88 2.46
C THR A 191 19.71 9.32 3.87
N GLN A 192 19.31 8.05 4.00
CA GLN A 192 19.06 7.42 5.29
C GLN A 192 19.92 6.18 5.52
N GLU A 193 20.47 5.62 4.44
CA GLU A 193 21.37 4.46 4.48
C GLU A 193 20.86 3.30 5.37
N PRO A 194 19.57 2.91 5.27
CA PRO A 194 19.06 1.82 6.07
C PRO A 194 19.75 0.52 5.69
N PRO A 195 19.90 -0.46 6.59
CA PRO A 195 20.53 -1.74 6.24
C PRO A 195 19.76 -2.52 5.17
N GLN A 196 18.47 -2.26 5.04
CA GLN A 196 17.58 -2.87 4.06
C GLN A 196 16.54 -1.89 3.55
N LEU A 197 16.28 -1.93 2.26
CA LEU A 197 15.16 -1.30 1.60
C LEU A 197 13.98 -2.26 1.56
N GLY A 198 12.76 -1.72 1.66
CA GLY A 198 11.54 -2.51 1.60
C GLY A 198 10.41 -1.77 0.90
N VAL A 199 9.62 -2.51 0.13
CA VAL A 199 8.39 -2.01 -0.50
C VAL A 199 7.30 -3.08 -0.45
N PHE A 200 6.05 -2.64 -0.41
CA PHE A 200 4.90 -3.52 -0.55
C PHE A 200 4.35 -3.40 -1.97
N ALA A 201 4.11 -4.52 -2.64
CA ALA A 201 3.60 -4.52 -4.00
C ALA A 201 2.55 -5.61 -4.21
N SER A 202 1.54 -5.28 -5.00
CA SER A 202 0.56 -6.25 -5.48
C SER A 202 1.21 -7.27 -6.41
N THR A 203 0.76 -8.53 -6.34
CA THR A 203 1.25 -9.61 -7.22
C THR A 203 0.88 -9.41 -8.69
N ILE A 204 -0.05 -8.51 -8.97
CA ILE A 204 -0.43 -8.13 -10.34
C ILE A 204 0.30 -6.88 -10.85
N ALA A 205 1.10 -6.21 -10.02
CA ALA A 205 1.95 -5.08 -10.42
C ALA A 205 3.22 -5.58 -11.15
N TRP A 206 3.05 -6.22 -12.31
CA TRP A 206 4.09 -6.97 -13.00
C TRP A 206 5.26 -6.13 -13.46
N TRP A 207 5.02 -4.89 -13.90
CA TRP A 207 6.08 -3.98 -14.31
C TRP A 207 7.01 -3.67 -13.13
N LEU A 208 6.45 -3.30 -12.00
CA LEU A 208 7.21 -3.02 -10.78
C LEU A 208 7.90 -4.29 -10.25
N LEU A 209 7.19 -5.42 -10.16
CA LEU A 209 7.75 -6.67 -9.65
C LEU A 209 8.93 -7.17 -10.48
N ARG A 210 8.84 -7.13 -11.83
CA ARG A 210 9.95 -7.50 -12.71
C ARG A 210 11.16 -6.63 -12.46
N ARG A 211 10.94 -5.32 -12.30
CA ARG A 211 12.00 -4.35 -12.06
C ARG A 211 12.69 -4.59 -10.71
N LEU A 212 11.92 -4.72 -9.64
CA LEU A 212 12.42 -5.02 -8.30
C LEU A 212 13.17 -6.36 -8.25
N ARG A 213 12.66 -7.40 -8.93
CA ARG A 213 13.36 -8.70 -9.02
C ARG A 213 14.69 -8.59 -9.76
N GLY A 214 14.77 -7.82 -10.83
CA GLY A 214 16.04 -7.53 -11.52
C GLY A 214 17.06 -6.87 -10.60
N LEU A 215 16.62 -5.97 -9.73
CA LEU A 215 17.43 -5.31 -8.71
C LEU A 215 17.71 -6.19 -7.47
N GLY A 216 17.25 -7.46 -7.46
CA GLY A 216 17.56 -8.44 -6.42
C GLY A 216 16.63 -8.46 -5.22
N PHE A 217 15.53 -7.70 -5.25
CA PHE A 217 14.52 -7.77 -4.19
C PHE A 217 13.94 -9.18 -4.08
N ARG A 218 13.73 -9.63 -2.86
CA ARG A 218 13.16 -10.96 -2.54
C ARG A 218 11.88 -10.80 -1.75
N VAL A 219 10.95 -11.73 -1.94
CA VAL A 219 9.75 -11.80 -1.11
C VAL A 219 10.17 -12.14 0.31
N HIS A 220 9.83 -11.25 1.24
CA HIS A 220 10.06 -11.41 2.66
C HIS A 220 8.80 -11.90 3.37
N TRP A 221 7.65 -11.35 2.98
CA TRP A 221 6.37 -11.66 3.57
C TRP A 221 5.26 -11.67 2.51
N PRO A 222 4.55 -12.79 2.33
CA PRO A 222 3.35 -12.84 1.50
C PRO A 222 2.13 -12.40 2.31
N GLY A 223 1.19 -11.74 1.64
CA GLY A 223 -0.10 -11.33 2.16
C GLY A 223 -1.12 -11.24 1.04
N TRP A 224 -2.29 -10.71 1.36
CA TRP A 224 -3.40 -10.56 0.43
C TRP A 224 -4.08 -9.21 0.61
N VAL A 225 -4.38 -8.56 -0.47
CA VAL A 225 -5.42 -7.54 -0.52
C VAL A 225 -6.75 -8.27 -0.69
N MET A 226 -7.67 -8.05 0.23
CA MET A 226 -9.02 -8.61 0.16
C MET A 226 -10.03 -7.48 0.14
N SER A 227 -11.05 -7.60 -0.71
CA SER A 227 -12.06 -6.55 -0.90
C SER A 227 -13.43 -7.16 -1.15
N SER A 228 -14.49 -6.43 -0.80
CA SER A 228 -15.86 -6.78 -1.16
C SER A 228 -16.20 -6.44 -2.60
N GLU A 229 -15.43 -5.52 -3.21
CA GLU A 229 -15.57 -5.09 -4.59
C GLU A 229 -14.22 -5.12 -5.31
N PRO A 230 -14.18 -5.27 -6.64
CA PRO A 230 -12.94 -5.19 -7.39
C PRO A 230 -12.23 -3.85 -7.20
N ILE A 231 -10.91 -3.87 -6.99
CA ILE A 231 -10.07 -2.67 -6.95
C ILE A 231 -9.40 -2.55 -8.33
N PRO A 232 -9.68 -1.48 -9.10
CA PRO A 232 -9.38 -1.44 -10.54
C PRO A 232 -7.88 -1.36 -10.87
N GLY A 233 -7.05 -0.76 -10.02
CA GLY A 233 -5.68 -0.40 -10.35
C GLY A 233 -4.60 -0.96 -9.42
N LEU A 234 -4.80 -2.15 -8.82
CA LEU A 234 -3.77 -2.78 -7.99
C LEU A 234 -2.48 -3.14 -8.77
N ASP A 235 -2.49 -3.12 -10.08
CA ASP A 235 -1.32 -3.31 -10.95
C ASP A 235 -0.46 -2.06 -11.10
N ARG A 236 -1.00 -0.89 -10.73
CA ARG A 236 -0.36 0.43 -10.80
C ARG A 236 -0.41 1.21 -9.50
N TYR A 237 -0.70 0.53 -8.40
CA TYR A 237 -0.77 1.12 -7.07
C TYR A 237 0.12 0.37 -6.07
N LEU A 238 0.81 1.12 -5.23
CA LEU A 238 1.63 0.63 -4.13
C LEU A 238 1.14 1.30 -2.84
N PRO A 239 0.72 0.53 -1.81
CA PRO A 239 0.20 1.10 -0.57
C PRO A 239 1.27 1.70 0.32
N THR A 240 0.85 2.37 1.39
CA THR A 240 1.75 2.84 2.46
C THR A 240 2.31 1.66 3.27
N ARG A 241 3.26 1.96 4.12
CA ARG A 241 3.72 1.05 5.17
C ARG A 241 3.23 1.54 6.54
N PRO A 242 2.72 0.68 7.45
CA PRO A 242 2.30 -0.69 7.19
C PRO A 242 1.26 -0.74 6.07
N PRO A 243 1.06 -1.92 5.44
CA PRO A 243 0.33 -2.00 4.19
C PRO A 243 -1.16 -1.69 4.38
N ASN A 244 -1.48 -0.42 4.31
CA ASN A 244 -2.84 0.06 4.22
C ASN A 244 -3.06 0.55 2.79
N LEU A 245 -4.13 0.09 2.15
CA LEU A 245 -4.53 0.56 0.83
C LEU A 245 -5.15 1.94 0.90
N LEU A 246 -5.81 2.19 1.99
CA LEU A 246 -6.49 3.44 2.25
C LEU A 246 -5.58 4.47 2.84
#